data_f157910d0a12725e632770fde44dd162
#
_entry.id   f157910d0a12725e632770fde44dd162
#
_cell.length_a   1.000
_cell.length_b   1.000
_cell.length_c   1.000
_cell.angle_alpha   90.00
_cell.angle_beta   90.00
_cell.angle_gamma   90.00
#
_symmetry.space_group_name_H-M   'P 1'
#
loop_
_entity.id
_entity.type
_entity.pdbx_description
1 polymer ?
#
loop_
_entity_poly.entity_id
_entity_poly.type
_entity_poly.pdbx_seq_one_letter_code
_entity_poly.pdbx_strand_id
1 'polypeptide(L)'
;IVIVFYNLSLIVYSFSYFFKIEQDLYFMMRFLILILSTIYLSSCSGGSGNSDPESPAPIPVPPPSTDTALFGKTVLVGNVEVNDSYNRNQQYPTWDDSDGDCISNRHEILMAQHIDDESSYPLVMRDDGCAVISGKWLDPYDNKYYYSASDVQIDHVVALYESHISGSGNFTSSEQRLYANTGDKIEGTLPETSHQFLAVGGSSNQAKGSKDPKSDSDGGWMPDNDDFHCTYLKKWVEVKYLNGIYFDREEYDFIKDYEADCSNDPLPDLPEN
;
A
#
# COMPACT_ATOMS: atom_id res chain seq x y z
N ILE A 1 -19.25 22.96 -39.85
CA ILE A 1 -19.03 21.89 -38.82
C ILE A 1 -17.62 21.31 -38.94
N VAL A 2 -17.04 21.14 -40.15
CA VAL A 2 -15.69 20.57 -40.37
C VAL A 2 -14.56 21.44 -39.83
N ILE A 3 -14.71 22.76 -39.80
CA ILE A 3 -13.65 23.72 -39.38
C ILE A 3 -13.47 23.73 -37.86
N VAL A 4 -14.48 23.38 -37.05
CA VAL A 4 -14.41 23.37 -35.58
C VAL A 4 -13.58 22.17 -35.07
N PHE A 5 -13.62 21.04 -35.74
CA PHE A 5 -12.84 19.85 -35.36
C PHE A 5 -11.33 20.01 -35.61
N TYR A 6 -10.92 20.78 -36.61
CA TYR A 6 -9.48 20.99 -36.87
C TYR A 6 -8.80 21.85 -35.79
N ASN A 7 -9.52 22.83 -35.23
CA ASN A 7 -8.96 23.67 -34.17
C ASN A 7 -8.85 22.98 -32.80
N LEU A 8 -9.75 22.07 -32.47
CA LEU A 8 -9.65 21.28 -31.21
C LEU A 8 -8.46 20.31 -31.25
N SER A 9 -8.21 19.67 -32.38
CA SER A 9 -7.11 18.72 -32.55
C SER A 9 -5.74 19.40 -32.40
N LEU A 10 -5.58 20.60 -32.92
CA LEU A 10 -4.35 21.40 -32.78
C LEU A 10 -4.09 21.88 -31.35
N ILE A 11 -5.15 22.22 -30.62
CA ILE A 11 -5.06 22.62 -29.19
C ILE A 11 -4.64 21.44 -28.31
N VAL A 12 -5.21 20.26 -28.53
CA VAL A 12 -4.84 19.05 -27.78
C VAL A 12 -3.40 18.62 -28.07
N TYR A 13 -2.94 18.70 -29.33
CA TYR A 13 -1.54 18.40 -29.67
C TYR A 13 -0.57 19.42 -29.06
N SER A 14 -0.94 20.70 -29.01
CA SER A 14 -0.12 21.74 -28.38
C SER A 14 0.01 21.57 -26.88
N PHE A 15 -1.07 21.17 -26.19
CA PHE A 15 -1.06 20.88 -24.74
C PHE A 15 -0.22 19.65 -24.40
N SER A 16 -0.34 18.57 -25.18
CA SER A 16 0.46 17.35 -24.96
C SER A 16 1.97 17.58 -25.19
N TYR A 17 2.32 18.48 -26.11
CA TYR A 17 3.72 18.84 -26.40
C TYR A 17 4.31 19.71 -25.26
N PHE A 18 3.51 20.61 -24.69
CA PHE A 18 3.92 21.48 -23.58
C PHE A 18 4.16 20.65 -22.30
N PHE A 19 3.27 19.69 -22.00
CA PHE A 19 3.42 18.80 -20.83
C PHE A 19 4.67 17.91 -20.93
N LYS A 20 5.02 17.46 -22.12
CA LYS A 20 6.21 16.64 -22.33
C LYS A 20 7.50 17.43 -22.14
N ILE A 21 7.54 18.69 -22.53
CA ILE A 21 8.71 19.57 -22.34
C ILE A 21 8.92 19.90 -20.86
N GLU A 22 7.87 20.08 -20.06
CA GLU A 22 8.00 20.30 -18.62
C GLU A 22 8.54 19.06 -17.88
N GLN A 23 8.10 17.88 -18.26
CA GLN A 23 8.60 16.61 -17.68
C GLN A 23 10.09 16.40 -18.01
N ASP A 24 10.50 16.66 -19.24
CA ASP A 24 11.89 16.51 -19.66
C ASP A 24 12.81 17.56 -18.99
N LEU A 25 12.33 18.79 -18.77
CA LEU A 25 13.06 19.83 -18.05
C LEU A 25 13.22 19.51 -16.56
N TYR A 26 12.19 18.93 -15.93
CA TYR A 26 12.22 18.50 -14.51
C TYR A 26 13.20 17.34 -14.31
N PHE A 27 13.27 16.42 -15.26
CA PHE A 27 14.20 15.29 -15.24
C PHE A 27 15.66 15.77 -15.42
N MET A 28 15.91 16.69 -16.32
CA MET A 28 17.25 17.30 -16.50
C MET A 28 17.72 18.12 -15.29
N MET A 29 16.81 18.86 -14.64
CA MET A 29 17.14 19.61 -13.41
C MET A 29 17.51 18.68 -12.24
N ARG A 30 16.85 17.53 -12.08
CA ARG A 30 17.22 16.52 -11.08
C ARG A 30 18.60 15.90 -11.34
N PHE A 31 18.94 15.67 -12.59
CA PHE A 31 20.27 15.16 -12.98
C PHE A 31 21.38 16.17 -12.70
N LEU A 32 21.13 17.45 -12.91
CA LEU A 32 22.10 18.53 -12.66
C LEU A 32 22.37 18.71 -11.15
N ILE A 33 21.33 18.56 -10.29
CA ILE A 33 21.48 18.64 -8.83
C ILE A 33 22.28 17.45 -8.30
N LEU A 34 22.13 16.26 -8.87
CA LEU A 34 22.90 15.08 -8.50
C LEU A 34 24.39 15.21 -8.86
N ILE A 35 24.73 15.87 -9.96
CA ILE A 35 26.12 16.07 -10.37
C ILE A 35 26.81 17.15 -9.51
N LEU A 36 26.08 18.17 -9.04
CA LEU A 36 26.62 19.23 -8.19
C LEU A 36 26.85 18.79 -6.74
N SER A 37 26.17 17.75 -6.25
CA SER A 37 26.34 17.23 -4.88
C SER A 37 27.59 16.35 -4.70
N THR A 38 28.26 15.91 -5.76
CA THR A 38 29.46 15.07 -5.70
C THR A 38 30.80 15.83 -5.62
N ILE A 39 30.78 17.17 -5.65
CA ILE A 39 32.03 17.99 -5.70
C ILE A 39 32.45 18.56 -4.33
N TYR A 40 31.65 18.38 -3.25
CA TYR A 40 31.96 18.95 -1.93
C TYR A 40 32.25 17.88 -0.86
N LEU A 41 33.31 17.10 -1.01
CA LEU A 41 33.93 16.39 0.11
C LEU A 41 35.40 16.15 -0.14
N SER A 42 36.21 17.18 0.08
CA SER A 42 37.63 17.00 0.37
C SER A 42 38.14 18.21 1.15
N SER A 43 38.17 18.12 2.46
CA SER A 43 39.03 18.94 3.29
C SER A 43 39.28 18.21 4.60
N CYS A 44 40.51 17.74 4.75
CA CYS A 44 41.08 17.13 5.95
C CYS A 44 41.64 18.25 6.85
N SER A 45 41.34 18.20 8.18
CA SER A 45 42.26 18.83 9.15
C SER A 45 42.15 18.15 10.50
N GLY A 46 43.26 17.69 11.04
CA GLY A 46 43.39 16.97 12.28
C GLY A 46 43.35 17.87 13.53
N GLY A 47 43.11 17.27 14.68
CA GLY A 47 43.18 17.86 16.03
C GLY A 47 43.03 16.80 17.12
N SER A 48 43.97 16.73 17.99
CA SER A 48 44.33 15.78 19.04
C SER A 48 43.34 15.68 20.21
N GLY A 49 43.07 14.46 20.66
CA GLY A 49 43.11 13.97 22.03
C GLY A 49 42.00 14.32 23.02
N ASN A 50 41.17 13.32 23.36
CA ASN A 50 40.98 12.84 24.74
C ASN A 50 40.15 11.56 24.69
N SER A 51 40.61 10.54 25.41
CA SER A 51 40.00 9.21 25.46
C SER A 51 38.98 9.13 26.58
N ASP A 52 37.67 9.15 26.22
CA ASP A 52 36.60 8.56 27.02
C ASP A 52 36.22 7.17 26.45
N PRO A 53 35.80 6.21 27.27
CA PRO A 53 35.50 4.86 26.79
C PRO A 53 34.32 4.88 25.81
N GLU A 54 34.63 4.59 24.57
CA GLU A 54 33.76 4.54 23.43
C GLU A 54 32.63 3.52 23.69
N SER A 55 31.38 4.00 23.67
CA SER A 55 30.22 3.15 23.57
C SER A 55 30.34 2.30 22.31
N PRO A 56 30.07 0.99 22.34
CA PRO A 56 30.21 0.16 21.16
C PRO A 56 29.37 0.73 20.01
N ALA A 57 30.04 0.94 18.88
CA ALA A 57 29.38 1.40 17.66
C ALA A 57 28.22 0.47 17.30
N PRO A 58 27.08 1.01 16.83
CA PRO A 58 25.98 0.19 16.36
C PRO A 58 26.49 -0.77 15.29
N ILE A 59 26.17 -2.05 15.45
CA ILE A 59 26.52 -3.11 14.49
C ILE A 59 25.92 -2.69 13.15
N PRO A 60 26.69 -2.61 12.06
CA PRO A 60 26.17 -2.30 10.74
C PRO A 60 25.10 -3.34 10.39
N VAL A 61 23.87 -2.90 10.14
CA VAL A 61 22.84 -3.76 9.55
C VAL A 61 23.41 -4.25 8.21
N PRO A 62 23.52 -5.57 7.99
CA PRO A 62 24.03 -6.08 6.72
C PRO A 62 23.17 -5.55 5.58
N PRO A 63 23.75 -5.17 4.43
CA PRO A 63 22.96 -4.78 3.27
C PRO A 63 22.00 -5.93 2.91
N PRO A 64 20.76 -5.61 2.47
CA PRO A 64 19.80 -6.64 2.11
C PRO A 64 20.44 -7.61 1.11
N SER A 65 20.31 -8.91 1.37
CA SER A 65 20.87 -9.93 0.48
C SER A 65 20.17 -9.80 -0.88
N THR A 66 20.97 -9.83 -1.96
CA THR A 66 20.50 -9.64 -3.35
C THR A 66 19.64 -10.79 -3.89
N ASP A 67 19.23 -11.73 -3.04
CA ASP A 67 18.53 -12.97 -3.42
C ASP A 67 17.14 -13.11 -2.76
N THR A 68 16.56 -12.00 -2.30
CA THR A 68 15.24 -12.01 -1.66
C THR A 68 14.15 -11.67 -2.66
N ALA A 69 13.57 -12.69 -3.31
CA ALA A 69 12.46 -12.52 -4.24
C ALA A 69 11.23 -13.31 -3.77
N LEU A 70 10.07 -12.63 -3.78
CA LEU A 70 8.74 -13.22 -3.58
C LEU A 70 7.86 -12.86 -4.76
N PHE A 71 7.20 -13.83 -5.37
CA PHE A 71 6.35 -13.66 -6.57
C PHE A 71 7.01 -12.80 -7.65
N GLY A 72 8.32 -13.01 -7.89
CA GLY A 72 9.11 -12.28 -8.89
C GLY A 72 9.52 -10.85 -8.51
N LYS A 73 9.21 -10.38 -7.32
CA LYS A 73 9.59 -9.04 -6.82
C LYS A 73 10.76 -9.15 -5.86
N THR A 74 11.78 -8.32 -6.04
CA THR A 74 12.89 -8.19 -5.06
C THR A 74 12.39 -7.40 -3.86
N VAL A 75 12.32 -8.04 -2.70
CA VAL A 75 11.75 -7.49 -1.47
C VAL A 75 12.82 -7.18 -0.42
N LEU A 76 12.50 -6.29 0.52
CA LEU A 76 13.34 -5.95 1.65
C LEU A 76 13.10 -6.95 2.79
N VAL A 77 14.12 -7.68 3.22
CA VAL A 77 14.02 -8.65 4.32
C VAL A 77 14.96 -8.27 5.45
N GLY A 78 14.44 -8.19 6.66
CA GLY A 78 15.21 -7.87 7.86
C GLY A 78 14.42 -7.04 8.86
N ASN A 79 15.04 -6.81 10.01
CA ASN A 79 14.47 -5.93 11.02
C ASN A 79 14.81 -4.47 10.71
N VAL A 80 13.82 -3.59 10.87
CA VAL A 80 13.98 -2.15 10.74
C VAL A 80 13.74 -1.49 12.10
N GLU A 81 14.59 -0.54 12.46
CA GLU A 81 14.33 0.29 13.64
C GLU A 81 13.28 1.34 13.31
N VAL A 82 12.24 1.42 14.12
CA VAL A 82 11.19 2.43 14.04
C VAL A 82 11.34 3.36 15.24
N ASN A 83 11.48 4.66 14.96
CA ASN A 83 11.81 5.65 15.98
C ASN A 83 10.63 6.00 16.90
N ASP A 84 9.40 5.87 16.41
CA ASP A 84 8.19 6.28 17.11
C ASP A 84 7.35 5.09 17.54
N SER A 85 6.72 5.19 18.71
CA SER A 85 5.71 4.22 19.14
C SER A 85 4.43 4.36 18.31
N TYR A 86 3.80 3.23 18.00
CA TYR A 86 2.57 3.20 17.23
C TYR A 86 1.42 3.95 17.91
N ASN A 87 0.82 4.87 17.17
CA ASN A 87 -0.42 5.56 17.55
C ASN A 87 -1.32 5.68 16.32
N ARG A 88 -2.29 4.76 16.18
CA ARG A 88 -3.17 4.69 15.03
C ARG A 88 -3.84 6.03 14.71
N ASN A 89 -4.41 6.69 15.71
CA ASN A 89 -5.23 7.87 15.49
C ASN A 89 -4.42 9.10 15.07
N GLN A 90 -3.15 9.16 15.42
CA GLN A 90 -2.27 10.27 15.07
C GLN A 90 -1.50 10.02 13.78
N GLN A 91 -1.00 8.80 13.60
CA GLN A 91 -0.12 8.44 12.48
C GLN A 91 -0.91 7.94 11.27
N TYR A 92 -2.00 7.21 11.50
CA TYR A 92 -2.77 6.53 10.46
C TYR A 92 -4.27 6.87 10.56
N PRO A 93 -4.65 8.16 10.54
CA PRO A 93 -6.07 8.52 10.54
C PRO A 93 -6.74 8.00 9.25
N THR A 94 -7.91 7.44 9.39
CA THR A 94 -8.80 6.92 8.35
C THR A 94 -10.22 7.40 8.65
N TRP A 95 -11.11 7.49 7.79
CA TRP A 95 -11.16 7.38 6.34
C TRP A 95 -11.41 8.79 5.81
N ASP A 96 -10.51 9.28 5.00
CA ASP A 96 -10.62 10.61 4.43
C ASP A 96 -11.66 10.62 3.29
N ASP A 97 -12.09 11.80 2.92
CA ASP A 97 -12.73 12.16 1.65
C ASP A 97 -11.63 12.88 0.85
N SER A 98 -10.88 12.09 0.04
CA SER A 98 -9.62 12.55 -0.55
C SER A 98 -9.82 13.48 -1.74
N ASP A 99 -10.93 13.36 -2.46
CA ASP A 99 -11.26 14.16 -3.65
C ASP A 99 -12.33 15.24 -3.39
N GLY A 100 -12.97 15.19 -2.21
CA GLY A 100 -13.91 16.22 -1.76
C GLY A 100 -15.33 16.08 -2.32
N ASP A 101 -15.72 14.87 -2.74
CA ASP A 101 -17.03 14.57 -3.30
C ASP A 101 -18.09 14.18 -2.26
N CYS A 102 -17.74 14.20 -0.98
CA CYS A 102 -18.47 13.77 0.22
C CYS A 102 -18.48 12.25 0.47
N ILE A 103 -17.97 11.44 -0.41
CA ILE A 103 -17.87 9.99 -0.22
C ILE A 103 -16.48 9.70 0.37
N SER A 104 -16.41 9.13 1.57
CA SER A 104 -15.11 8.79 2.14
C SER A 104 -14.49 7.58 1.45
N ASN A 105 -13.16 7.48 1.46
CA ASN A 105 -12.39 6.38 0.88
C ASN A 105 -12.92 4.98 1.27
N ARG A 106 -13.49 4.84 2.48
CA ARG A 106 -14.17 3.62 2.90
C ARG A 106 -15.36 3.28 2.00
N HIS A 107 -16.17 4.28 1.66
CA HIS A 107 -17.36 4.08 0.85
C HIS A 107 -17.03 3.91 -0.62
N GLU A 108 -15.98 4.55 -1.12
CA GLU A 108 -15.44 4.31 -2.47
C GLU A 108 -14.99 2.85 -2.64
N ILE A 109 -14.24 2.31 -1.66
CA ILE A 109 -13.84 0.89 -1.68
C ILE A 109 -15.05 -0.04 -1.62
N LEU A 110 -16.08 0.29 -0.80
CA LEU A 110 -17.32 -0.49 -0.77
C LEU A 110 -18.05 -0.48 -2.10
N MET A 111 -18.07 0.66 -2.81
CA MET A 111 -18.67 0.76 -4.13
C MET A 111 -17.90 -0.06 -5.16
N ALA A 112 -16.59 0.05 -5.19
CA ALA A 112 -15.73 -0.66 -6.13
C ALA A 112 -15.73 -2.20 -5.93
N GLN A 113 -15.89 -2.66 -4.69
CA GLN A 113 -15.91 -4.10 -4.37
C GLN A 113 -17.34 -4.67 -4.24
N HIS A 114 -18.36 -3.87 -4.56
CA HIS A 114 -19.73 -4.35 -4.68
C HIS A 114 -19.87 -5.33 -5.85
N ILE A 115 -20.58 -6.43 -5.62
CA ILE A 115 -20.85 -7.42 -6.67
C ILE A 115 -22.14 -7.02 -7.38
N ASP A 116 -22.02 -6.51 -8.60
CA ASP A 116 -23.14 -6.22 -9.49
C ASP A 116 -23.41 -7.44 -10.40
N ASP A 117 -24.21 -8.37 -9.92
CA ASP A 117 -24.57 -9.62 -10.62
C ASP A 117 -26.05 -9.67 -11.03
N GLU A 118 -26.68 -8.52 -11.24
CA GLU A 118 -28.13 -8.39 -11.51
C GLU A 118 -28.99 -9.04 -10.40
N SER A 119 -28.42 -9.22 -9.21
CA SER A 119 -29.09 -9.85 -8.07
C SER A 119 -30.11 -8.91 -7.43
N SER A 120 -30.84 -9.46 -6.44
CA SER A 120 -31.82 -8.69 -5.64
C SER A 120 -31.18 -7.71 -4.65
N TYR A 121 -29.84 -7.51 -4.71
CA TYR A 121 -29.08 -6.69 -3.77
C TYR A 121 -28.29 -5.58 -4.47
N PRO A 122 -28.98 -4.60 -5.09
CA PRO A 122 -28.30 -3.46 -5.70
C PRO A 122 -27.55 -2.63 -4.65
N LEU A 123 -26.55 -1.89 -5.10
CA LEU A 123 -25.91 -0.90 -4.25
C LEU A 123 -26.90 0.20 -3.87
N VAL A 124 -27.05 0.46 -2.58
CA VAL A 124 -27.94 1.51 -2.06
C VAL A 124 -27.11 2.55 -1.31
N MET A 125 -27.22 3.79 -1.77
CA MET A 125 -26.61 4.95 -1.09
C MET A 125 -27.59 5.58 -0.09
N ARG A 126 -27.05 6.28 0.89
CA ARG A 126 -27.81 7.17 1.77
C ARG A 126 -28.46 8.29 0.92
N ASP A 127 -29.56 8.88 1.41
CA ASP A 127 -30.33 9.88 0.67
C ASP A 127 -29.52 11.09 0.18
N ASP A 128 -28.45 11.45 0.88
CA ASP A 128 -27.51 12.51 0.50
C ASP A 128 -26.45 12.07 -0.52
N GLY A 129 -26.40 10.79 -0.86
CA GLY A 129 -25.42 10.22 -1.79
C GLY A 129 -24.03 9.99 -1.21
N CYS A 130 -23.77 10.38 0.05
CA CYS A 130 -22.42 10.42 0.61
C CYS A 130 -21.98 9.12 1.33
N ALA A 131 -22.82 8.10 1.38
CA ALA A 131 -22.47 6.84 2.06
C ALA A 131 -23.24 5.64 1.51
N VAL A 132 -22.57 4.51 1.40
CA VAL A 132 -23.17 3.21 1.08
C VAL A 132 -23.88 2.67 2.31
N ILE A 133 -25.13 2.21 2.14
CA ILE A 133 -25.95 1.60 3.20
C ILE A 133 -26.02 0.08 3.03
N SER A 134 -26.26 -0.40 1.82
CA SER A 134 -26.38 -1.82 1.53
C SER A 134 -25.94 -2.15 0.11
N GLY A 135 -25.66 -3.43 -0.13
CA GLY A 135 -25.20 -3.96 -1.40
C GLY A 135 -24.93 -5.45 -1.27
N LYS A 136 -24.02 -5.98 -2.05
CA LYS A 136 -23.57 -7.37 -1.98
C LYS A 136 -22.04 -7.42 -2.02
N TRP A 137 -21.43 -7.97 -1.00
CA TRP A 137 -19.97 -8.16 -0.89
C TRP A 137 -19.67 -9.61 -0.56
N LEU A 138 -18.61 -10.14 -1.15
CA LEU A 138 -18.03 -11.43 -0.76
C LEU A 138 -16.82 -11.15 0.13
N ASP A 139 -16.84 -11.64 1.36
CA ASP A 139 -15.63 -11.71 2.18
C ASP A 139 -14.72 -12.82 1.63
N PRO A 140 -13.57 -12.50 1.04
CA PRO A 140 -12.70 -13.53 0.48
C PRO A 140 -12.00 -14.36 1.57
N TYR A 141 -11.99 -13.92 2.82
CA TYR A 141 -11.32 -14.60 3.92
C TYR A 141 -12.10 -15.82 4.43
N ASP A 142 -13.45 -15.74 4.47
CA ASP A 142 -14.31 -16.83 4.95
C ASP A 142 -15.33 -17.31 3.91
N ASN A 143 -15.25 -16.76 2.69
CA ASN A 143 -16.12 -17.07 1.55
C ASN A 143 -17.62 -16.88 1.82
N LYS A 144 -17.98 -15.84 2.63
CA LYS A 144 -19.37 -15.49 2.94
C LYS A 144 -19.81 -14.19 2.32
N TYR A 145 -21.09 -14.10 2.01
CA TYR A 145 -21.71 -12.87 1.51
C TYR A 145 -22.26 -12.00 2.65
N TYR A 146 -22.05 -10.69 2.49
CA TYR A 146 -22.58 -9.63 3.36
C TYR A 146 -23.42 -8.68 2.53
N TYR A 147 -24.50 -8.14 3.13
CA TYR A 147 -25.47 -7.33 2.41
C TYR A 147 -25.70 -5.94 3.04
N SER A 148 -25.26 -5.73 4.25
CA SER A 148 -25.30 -4.44 4.93
C SER A 148 -23.90 -3.85 5.04
N ALA A 149 -23.74 -2.59 4.63
CA ALA A 149 -22.43 -1.91 4.75
C ALA A 149 -21.93 -1.80 6.21
N SER A 150 -22.85 -1.88 7.20
CA SER A 150 -22.48 -1.88 8.63
C SER A 150 -21.80 -3.18 9.09
N ASP A 151 -22.02 -4.29 8.38
CA ASP A 151 -21.47 -5.60 8.70
C ASP A 151 -20.12 -5.84 7.98
N VAL A 152 -19.81 -4.98 7.00
CA VAL A 152 -18.57 -5.00 6.23
C VAL A 152 -17.57 -4.01 6.83
N GLN A 153 -16.35 -4.48 7.04
CA GLN A 153 -15.20 -3.64 7.38
C GLN A 153 -14.25 -3.58 6.18
N ILE A 154 -13.54 -2.46 6.03
CA ILE A 154 -12.42 -2.42 5.08
C ILE A 154 -11.15 -2.81 5.86
N ASP A 155 -10.63 -3.97 5.50
CA ASP A 155 -9.36 -4.45 6.04
C ASP A 155 -8.19 -3.83 5.27
N HIS A 156 -7.15 -3.48 6.02
CA HIS A 156 -5.82 -3.26 5.46
C HIS A 156 -5.13 -4.61 5.35
N VAL A 157 -4.91 -5.13 4.14
CA VAL A 157 -4.26 -6.43 3.90
C VAL A 157 -2.97 -6.53 4.71
N VAL A 158 -2.07 -5.56 4.61
CA VAL A 158 -0.98 -5.37 5.57
C VAL A 158 -1.49 -4.46 6.69
N ALA A 159 -1.78 -5.03 7.84
CA ALA A 159 -2.34 -4.28 8.97
C ALA A 159 -1.48 -3.08 9.35
N LEU A 160 -2.10 -1.96 9.71
CA LEU A 160 -1.37 -0.70 9.99
C LEU A 160 -0.33 -0.83 11.12
N TYR A 161 -0.59 -1.67 12.13
CA TYR A 161 0.41 -1.94 13.16
C TYR A 161 1.58 -2.75 12.61
N GLU A 162 1.28 -3.80 11.83
CA GLU A 162 2.30 -4.61 11.17
C GLU A 162 3.17 -3.76 10.23
N SER A 163 2.52 -2.96 9.38
CA SER A 163 3.27 -2.06 8.49
C SER A 163 4.13 -1.06 9.26
N HIS A 164 3.65 -0.57 10.42
CA HIS A 164 4.39 0.38 11.26
C HIS A 164 5.71 -0.23 11.76
N ILE A 165 5.64 -1.38 12.40
CA ILE A 165 6.84 -2.06 12.94
C ILE A 165 7.77 -2.58 11.84
N SER A 166 7.25 -2.79 10.63
CA SER A 166 7.99 -3.23 9.44
C SER A 166 8.50 -2.06 8.59
N GLY A 167 8.38 -0.81 9.05
CA GLY A 167 9.05 0.35 8.45
C GLY A 167 8.19 1.57 8.13
N SER A 168 6.86 1.43 7.99
CA SER A 168 6.02 2.62 7.73
C SER A 168 5.97 3.59 8.92
N GLY A 169 6.40 3.17 10.10
CA GLY A 169 6.62 4.07 11.24
C GLY A 169 7.67 5.15 10.99
N ASN A 170 8.56 4.95 10.03
CA ASN A 170 9.56 5.92 9.58
C ASN A 170 9.07 6.82 8.42
N PHE A 171 7.86 6.62 7.93
CA PHE A 171 7.25 7.51 6.95
C PHE A 171 6.99 8.89 7.56
N THR A 172 6.96 9.92 6.74
CA THR A 172 6.46 11.23 7.16
C THR A 172 4.96 11.13 7.52
N SER A 173 4.47 12.08 8.31
CA SER A 173 3.04 12.09 8.69
C SER A 173 2.10 12.15 7.47
N SER A 174 2.52 12.79 6.37
CA SER A 174 1.77 12.80 5.12
C SER A 174 1.73 11.42 4.47
N GLU A 175 2.88 10.74 4.38
CA GLU A 175 2.97 9.38 3.82
C GLU A 175 2.20 8.37 4.66
N GLN A 176 2.25 8.46 6.00
CA GLN A 176 1.46 7.61 6.89
C GLN A 176 -0.05 7.77 6.66
N ARG A 177 -0.50 9.03 6.51
CA ARG A 177 -1.91 9.32 6.20
C ARG A 177 -2.31 8.81 4.82
N LEU A 178 -1.51 9.05 3.79
CA LEU A 178 -1.75 8.54 2.44
C LEU A 178 -1.83 7.01 2.46
N TYR A 179 -0.83 6.33 3.01
CA TYR A 179 -0.81 4.88 3.13
C TYR A 179 -2.06 4.32 3.81
N ALA A 180 -2.53 4.95 4.89
CA ALA A 180 -3.72 4.52 5.60
C ALA A 180 -5.03 4.70 4.81
N ASN A 181 -5.08 5.66 3.89
CA ASN A 181 -6.29 6.04 3.16
C ASN A 181 -6.32 5.57 1.71
N THR A 182 -5.16 5.44 1.07
CA THR A 182 -5.06 5.04 -0.34
C THR A 182 -4.26 3.75 -0.56
N GLY A 183 -3.65 3.20 0.51
CA GLY A 183 -2.82 1.99 0.44
C GLY A 183 -1.43 2.21 -0.16
N ASP A 184 -1.10 3.44 -0.55
CA ASP A 184 0.20 3.84 -1.05
C ASP A 184 0.64 5.14 -0.35
N LYS A 185 1.93 5.28 -0.09
CA LYS A 185 2.52 6.51 0.47
C LYS A 185 2.71 7.62 -0.57
N ILE A 186 2.39 7.37 -1.84
CA ILE A 186 2.52 8.29 -2.97
C ILE A 186 1.16 8.93 -3.27
N GLU A 187 1.15 10.25 -3.50
CA GLU A 187 -0.06 10.97 -3.89
C GLU A 187 -0.60 10.52 -5.25
N GLY A 188 -1.91 10.50 -5.39
CA GLY A 188 -2.63 10.19 -6.63
C GLY A 188 -3.04 8.73 -6.77
N THR A 189 -2.77 7.88 -5.78
CA THR A 189 -3.33 6.53 -5.74
C THR A 189 -4.79 6.62 -5.27
N LEU A 190 -5.69 6.00 -6.03
CA LEU A 190 -7.09 5.90 -5.68
C LEU A 190 -7.30 4.69 -4.75
N PRO A 191 -8.05 4.83 -3.64
CA PRO A 191 -8.20 3.78 -2.64
C PRO A 191 -8.84 2.51 -3.21
N GLU A 192 -9.80 2.65 -4.12
CA GLU A 192 -10.52 1.55 -4.75
C GLU A 192 -9.63 0.72 -5.71
N THR A 193 -8.50 1.28 -6.17
CA THR A 193 -7.54 0.60 -7.05
C THR A 193 -6.37 -0.03 -6.28
N SER A 194 -6.39 0.02 -4.95
CA SER A 194 -5.29 -0.48 -4.13
C SER A 194 -5.46 -1.93 -3.72
N HIS A 195 -4.39 -2.72 -3.83
CA HIS A 195 -4.34 -4.09 -3.30
C HIS A 195 -4.35 -4.15 -1.76
N GLN A 196 -4.19 -3.00 -1.10
CA GLN A 196 -4.18 -2.88 0.37
C GLN A 196 -5.57 -3.10 0.98
N PHE A 197 -6.66 -2.91 0.23
CA PHE A 197 -8.00 -2.88 0.81
C PHE A 197 -8.86 -4.05 0.37
N LEU A 198 -9.55 -4.65 1.37
CA LEU A 198 -10.56 -5.67 1.14
C LEU A 198 -11.82 -5.38 1.97
N ALA A 199 -12.96 -5.48 1.31
CA ALA A 199 -14.27 -5.47 1.97
C ALA A 199 -14.53 -6.85 2.58
N VAL A 200 -14.47 -6.97 3.90
CA VAL A 200 -14.54 -8.24 4.63
C VAL A 200 -15.54 -8.16 5.78
N GLY A 201 -16.01 -9.30 6.27
CA GLY A 201 -16.82 -9.36 7.48
C GLY A 201 -16.03 -8.96 8.73
N GLY A 202 -16.71 -8.32 9.69
CA GLY A 202 -16.07 -7.84 10.91
C GLY A 202 -15.41 -8.96 11.73
N SER A 203 -15.92 -10.20 11.66
CA SER A 203 -15.33 -11.37 12.33
C SER A 203 -13.97 -11.76 11.75
N SER A 204 -13.87 -11.81 10.43
CA SER A 204 -12.64 -12.15 9.72
C SER A 204 -11.56 -11.10 9.98
N ASN A 205 -11.90 -9.81 9.86
CA ASN A 205 -10.98 -8.71 10.13
C ASN A 205 -10.46 -8.72 11.59
N GLN A 206 -11.34 -8.98 12.56
CA GLN A 206 -10.95 -9.08 13.97
C GLN A 206 -10.07 -10.29 14.26
N ALA A 207 -10.33 -11.45 13.62
CA ALA A 207 -9.51 -12.65 13.76
C ALA A 207 -8.09 -12.42 13.23
N LYS A 208 -7.97 -11.75 12.07
CA LYS A 208 -6.69 -11.34 11.50
C LYS A 208 -5.96 -10.35 12.43
N GLY A 209 -6.63 -9.28 12.83
CA GLY A 209 -6.05 -8.24 13.68
C GLY A 209 -4.80 -7.61 13.04
N SER A 210 -3.67 -7.66 13.75
CA SER A 210 -2.38 -7.13 13.27
C SER A 210 -1.37 -8.22 12.91
N LYS A 211 -1.84 -9.45 12.74
CA LYS A 211 -0.98 -10.60 12.47
C LYS A 211 -0.50 -10.61 11.01
N ASP A 212 0.69 -11.09 10.83
CA ASP A 212 1.31 -11.38 9.53
C ASP A 212 0.98 -12.80 9.03
N PRO A 213 1.23 -13.10 7.76
CA PRO A 213 1.06 -14.44 7.21
C PRO A 213 2.06 -15.41 7.83
N LYS A 214 1.58 -16.29 8.70
CA LYS A 214 2.32 -17.38 9.33
C LYS A 214 1.33 -18.47 9.72
N SER A 215 1.83 -19.59 10.20
CA SER A 215 1.02 -20.59 10.88
C SER A 215 0.38 -20.00 12.15
N ASP A 216 -0.87 -20.37 12.43
CA ASP A 216 -1.55 -19.97 13.69
C ASP A 216 -0.77 -20.41 14.94
N SER A 217 -0.07 -21.55 14.88
CA SER A 217 0.78 -22.03 15.97
C SER A 217 1.94 -21.09 16.29
N ASP A 218 2.36 -20.29 15.31
CA ASP A 218 3.48 -19.34 15.42
C ASP A 218 2.99 -17.90 15.63
N GLY A 219 1.69 -17.74 15.91
CA GLY A 219 1.05 -16.47 16.18
C GLY A 219 0.68 -15.65 14.93
N GLY A 220 0.77 -16.26 13.76
CA GLY A 220 0.36 -15.67 12.48
C GLY A 220 -1.13 -15.81 12.20
N TRP A 221 -1.50 -15.53 10.96
CA TRP A 221 -2.86 -15.68 10.47
C TRP A 221 -2.89 -15.88 8.96
N MET A 222 -3.78 -16.77 8.52
CA MET A 222 -4.15 -16.95 7.11
C MET A 222 -5.68 -16.96 7.00
N PRO A 223 -6.26 -16.60 5.84
CA PRO A 223 -7.70 -16.75 5.60
C PRO A 223 -8.20 -18.18 5.85
N ASP A 224 -9.44 -18.33 6.35
CA ASP A 224 -10.09 -19.65 6.47
C ASP A 224 -10.39 -20.26 5.08
N ASN A 225 -10.45 -19.42 4.04
CA ASN A 225 -10.68 -19.81 2.66
C ASN A 225 -9.34 -20.13 1.97
N ASP A 226 -9.00 -21.41 1.88
CA ASP A 226 -7.76 -21.88 1.27
C ASP A 226 -7.59 -21.43 -0.19
N ASP A 227 -8.70 -21.30 -0.95
CA ASP A 227 -8.66 -20.87 -2.35
C ASP A 227 -8.17 -19.41 -2.49
N PHE A 228 -8.22 -18.64 -1.42
CA PHE A 228 -7.78 -17.24 -1.40
C PHE A 228 -6.33 -17.07 -0.93
N HIS A 229 -5.68 -18.08 -0.38
CA HIS A 229 -4.34 -17.96 0.21
C HIS A 229 -3.31 -17.37 -0.75
N CYS A 230 -3.22 -17.87 -1.97
CA CYS A 230 -2.26 -17.35 -2.95
C CYS A 230 -2.54 -15.88 -3.32
N THR A 231 -3.81 -15.51 -3.48
CA THR A 231 -4.19 -14.12 -3.75
C THR A 231 -3.86 -13.22 -2.57
N TYR A 232 -4.14 -13.67 -1.34
CA TYR A 232 -3.81 -12.94 -0.12
C TYR A 232 -2.31 -12.67 -0.01
N LEU A 233 -1.47 -13.70 -0.16
CA LEU A 233 -0.02 -13.57 -0.10
C LEU A 233 0.55 -12.67 -1.20
N LYS A 234 0.03 -12.77 -2.43
CA LYS A 234 0.43 -11.87 -3.52
C LYS A 234 0.07 -10.42 -3.23
N LYS A 235 -1.14 -10.15 -2.70
CA LYS A 235 -1.53 -8.80 -2.28
C LYS A 235 -0.63 -8.26 -1.16
N TRP A 236 -0.34 -9.10 -0.17
CA TRP A 236 0.56 -8.77 0.93
C TRP A 236 1.95 -8.35 0.42
N VAL A 237 2.53 -9.17 -0.46
CA VAL A 237 3.84 -8.89 -1.06
C VAL A 237 3.80 -7.63 -1.92
N GLU A 238 2.74 -7.44 -2.72
CA GLU A 238 2.58 -6.25 -3.56
C GLU A 238 2.58 -4.97 -2.73
N VAL A 239 1.77 -4.92 -1.68
CA VAL A 239 1.64 -3.75 -0.80
C VAL A 239 2.96 -3.41 -0.12
N LYS A 240 3.65 -4.41 0.47
CA LYS A 240 4.95 -4.17 1.11
C LYS A 240 6.01 -3.74 0.08
N TYR A 241 6.04 -4.35 -1.09
CA TYR A 241 6.96 -4.02 -2.17
C TYR A 241 6.78 -2.58 -2.66
N LEU A 242 5.56 -2.16 -3.00
CA LEU A 242 5.26 -0.82 -3.50
C LEU A 242 5.63 0.27 -2.48
N ASN A 243 5.40 0.02 -1.21
CA ASN A 243 5.64 0.98 -0.15
C ASN A 243 7.06 0.92 0.45
N GLY A 244 7.89 -0.05 0.03
CA GLY A 244 9.23 -0.25 0.58
C GLY A 244 9.22 -0.64 2.06
N ILE A 245 8.24 -1.46 2.46
CA ILE A 245 8.07 -2.02 3.80
C ILE A 245 8.80 -3.35 3.89
N TYR A 246 9.46 -3.61 5.01
CA TYR A 246 10.27 -4.80 5.22
C TYR A 246 9.42 -6.02 5.54
N PHE A 247 9.95 -7.19 5.19
CA PHE A 247 9.52 -8.49 5.67
C PHE A 247 10.44 -8.92 6.80
N ASP A 248 9.92 -9.40 7.91
CA ASP A 248 10.76 -10.13 8.84
C ASP A 248 11.17 -11.49 8.25
N ARG A 249 12.12 -12.17 8.87
CA ARG A 249 12.66 -13.41 8.33
C ARG A 249 11.64 -14.55 8.34
N GLU A 250 10.83 -14.65 9.39
CA GLU A 250 9.86 -15.73 9.56
C GLU A 250 8.69 -15.56 8.57
N GLU A 251 8.22 -14.32 8.41
CA GLU A 251 7.20 -13.95 7.41
C GLU A 251 7.70 -14.25 5.99
N TYR A 252 8.92 -13.82 5.66
CA TYR A 252 9.52 -14.08 4.35
C TYR A 252 9.65 -15.57 4.07
N ASP A 253 10.19 -16.35 5.01
CA ASP A 253 10.43 -17.80 4.83
C ASP A 253 9.10 -18.53 4.66
N PHE A 254 8.05 -18.17 5.43
CA PHE A 254 6.71 -18.75 5.29
C PHE A 254 6.11 -18.46 3.90
N ILE A 255 6.15 -17.20 3.45
CA ILE A 255 5.61 -16.82 2.13
C ILE A 255 6.42 -17.51 1.02
N LYS A 256 7.73 -17.61 1.19
CA LYS A 256 8.63 -18.25 0.21
C LYS A 256 8.34 -19.73 0.03
N ASP A 257 8.09 -20.43 1.13
CA ASP A 257 7.71 -21.83 1.11
C ASP A 257 6.33 -22.02 0.44
N TYR A 258 5.38 -21.12 0.74
CA TYR A 258 4.03 -21.17 0.18
C TYR A 258 3.97 -20.79 -1.30
N GLU A 259 4.86 -19.94 -1.78
CA GLU A 259 4.93 -19.47 -3.18
C GLU A 259 5.02 -20.62 -4.17
N ALA A 260 5.66 -21.74 -3.78
CA ALA A 260 5.82 -22.91 -4.64
C ALA A 260 4.48 -23.59 -5.04
N ASP A 261 3.45 -23.42 -4.20
CA ASP A 261 2.12 -23.98 -4.40
C ASP A 261 1.18 -23.02 -5.16
N CYS A 262 1.61 -21.78 -5.37
CA CYS A 262 0.81 -20.75 -6.02
C CYS A 262 1.09 -20.74 -7.55
N SER A 263 0.02 -20.54 -8.34
CA SER A 263 0.17 -20.30 -9.77
C SER A 263 0.96 -19.00 -10.01
N ASN A 264 1.62 -18.90 -11.18
CA ASN A 264 2.32 -17.68 -11.60
C ASN A 264 1.35 -16.62 -12.18
N ASP A 265 0.05 -16.86 -12.11
CA ASP A 265 -0.93 -15.89 -12.60
C ASP A 265 -0.77 -14.56 -11.85
N PRO A 266 -0.89 -13.41 -12.53
CA PRO A 266 -0.87 -12.12 -11.88
C PRO A 266 -2.04 -11.99 -10.89
N LEU A 267 -1.93 -11.04 -9.97
CA LEU A 267 -3.11 -10.62 -9.20
C LEU A 267 -4.24 -10.24 -10.17
N PRO A 268 -5.50 -10.57 -9.85
CA PRO A 268 -6.63 -10.08 -10.63
C PRO A 268 -6.55 -8.55 -10.76
N ASP A 269 -6.85 -8.05 -11.94
CA ASP A 269 -7.01 -6.60 -12.12
C ASP A 269 -8.07 -6.10 -11.12
N LEU A 270 -7.78 -4.97 -10.51
CA LEU A 270 -8.76 -4.28 -9.68
C LEU A 270 -9.80 -3.64 -10.60
N PRO A 271 -11.05 -3.45 -10.16
CA PRO A 271 -12.07 -2.83 -10.99
C PRO A 271 -11.56 -1.48 -11.51
N GLU A 272 -11.55 -1.32 -12.83
CA GLU A 272 -11.37 -0.01 -13.46
C GLU A 272 -12.73 0.71 -13.38
N ASN A 273 -12.77 1.87 -12.75
CA ASN A 273 -13.96 2.73 -12.70
C ASN A 273 -14.13 3.55 -13.98
#